data_d91c896dfa4add4e3d14730c688edb9d
#
_entry.id   d91c896dfa4add4e3d14730c688edb9d
#
_cell.length_a   1.000
_cell.length_b   1.000
_cell.length_c   1.000
_cell.angle_alpha   90.00
_cell.angle_beta   90.00
_cell.angle_gamma   90.00
#
_symmetry.space_group_name_H-M   'P 1'
#
loop_
_entity.id
_entity.type
_entity.pdbx_description
1 polymer ?
#
loop_
_entity_poly.entity_id
_entity_poly.type
_entity_poly.pdbx_seq_one_letter_code
_entity_poly.pdbx_strand_id
1 'polypeptide(L)'
;MLKPSTWKILKETDHCTCLLRNLYAGQDATVRTGHGTTDWFQIGQGVHQGCILSPCLFNLYAEYIMRNAGLDEAQAGIKIARRNINNLRYADDTILMAESEEELKSLLMKVKEESEKLA
;
A
#
# COMPACT_ATOMS: atom_id res chain seq x y z
N MET A 1 1.86 -11.99 8.21
CA MET A 1 0.42 -11.65 8.38
C MET A 1 0.18 -10.23 7.89
N LEU A 2 -0.90 -10.00 7.20
CA LEU A 2 -1.31 -8.65 6.81
C LEU A 2 -1.77 -7.86 8.04
N LYS A 3 -1.49 -6.54 8.05
CA LYS A 3 -1.96 -5.66 9.13
C LYS A 3 -3.50 -5.65 9.19
N PRO A 4 -4.11 -5.41 10.37
CA PRO A 4 -5.56 -5.30 10.50
C PRO A 4 -6.20 -4.26 9.57
N SER A 5 -5.49 -3.16 9.30
CA SER A 5 -5.90 -2.12 8.36
C SER A 5 -6.04 -2.63 6.92
N THR A 6 -5.15 -3.51 6.48
CA THR A 6 -5.20 -4.13 5.15
C THR A 6 -6.42 -5.06 5.02
N TRP A 7 -6.80 -5.74 6.08
CA TRP A 7 -8.01 -6.55 6.11
C TRP A 7 -9.31 -5.74 5.96
N LYS A 8 -9.32 -4.49 6.44
CA LYS A 8 -10.45 -3.58 6.22
C LYS A 8 -10.61 -3.21 4.75
N ILE A 9 -9.51 -3.01 4.04
CA ILE A 9 -9.50 -2.72 2.61
C ILE A 9 -10.07 -3.88 1.79
N LEU A 10 -9.76 -5.10 2.20
CA LEU A 10 -10.17 -6.32 1.53
C LEU A 10 -11.61 -6.76 1.86
N LYS A 11 -12.26 -6.14 2.82
CA LYS A 11 -13.61 -6.51 3.31
C LYS A 11 -14.72 -6.46 2.26
N GLU A 12 -14.51 -5.76 1.16
CA GLU A 12 -15.48 -5.68 0.07
C GLU A 12 -15.61 -6.96 -0.75
N THR A 13 -14.73 -7.95 -0.50
CA THR A 13 -14.75 -9.25 -1.18
C THR A 13 -14.60 -10.39 -0.15
N ASP A 14 -15.68 -10.72 0.54
CA ASP A 14 -15.70 -11.66 1.68
C ASP A 14 -15.00 -13.00 1.42
N HIS A 15 -15.23 -13.59 0.24
CA HIS A 15 -14.64 -14.89 -0.11
C HIS A 15 -13.12 -14.80 -0.31
N CYS A 16 -12.66 -13.80 -1.07
CA CYS A 16 -11.23 -13.56 -1.30
C CYS A 16 -10.49 -13.19 -0.01
N THR A 17 -11.14 -12.44 0.87
CA THR A 17 -10.59 -12.08 2.18
C THR A 17 -10.35 -13.32 3.04
N CYS A 18 -11.28 -14.26 3.06
CA CYS A 18 -11.15 -15.51 3.80
C CYS A 18 -9.98 -16.36 3.28
N LEU A 19 -9.84 -16.50 1.96
CA LEU A 19 -8.75 -17.23 1.33
C LEU A 19 -7.38 -16.61 1.63
N LEU A 20 -7.27 -15.29 1.53
CA LEU A 20 -6.04 -14.56 1.85
C LEU A 20 -5.68 -14.68 3.32
N ARG A 21 -6.67 -14.60 4.20
CA ARG A 21 -6.46 -14.78 5.64
C ARG A 21 -5.88 -16.16 5.95
N ASN A 22 -6.41 -17.19 5.34
CA ASN A 22 -5.92 -18.56 5.50
C ASN A 22 -4.49 -18.72 4.94
N LEU A 23 -4.20 -18.08 3.80
CA LEU A 23 -2.88 -18.13 3.17
C LEU A 23 -1.79 -17.47 4.04
N TYR A 24 -2.12 -16.36 4.69
CA TYR A 24 -1.16 -15.59 5.51
C TYR A 24 -1.19 -15.93 7.00
N ALA A 25 -2.13 -16.75 7.46
CA ALA A 25 -2.23 -17.14 8.86
C ALA A 25 -1.13 -18.14 9.24
N GLY A 26 -0.48 -17.89 10.38
CA GLY A 26 0.47 -18.84 10.97
C GLY A 26 1.74 -19.07 10.13
N GLN A 27 2.15 -18.10 9.33
CA GLN A 27 3.38 -18.21 8.55
C GLN A 27 4.61 -18.05 9.44
N ASP A 28 5.51 -19.01 9.30
CA ASP A 28 6.83 -18.99 9.92
C ASP A 28 7.92 -18.90 8.86
N ALA A 29 9.05 -18.34 9.22
CA ALA A 29 10.21 -18.24 8.35
C ALA A 29 11.48 -18.64 9.06
N THR A 30 12.46 -19.05 8.29
CA THR A 30 13.81 -19.32 8.73
C THR A 30 14.78 -18.72 7.71
N VAL A 31 15.94 -18.32 8.18
CA VAL A 31 17.00 -17.75 7.34
C VAL A 31 18.16 -18.73 7.23
N ARG A 32 18.56 -19.02 6.01
CA ARG A 32 19.75 -19.83 5.74
C ARG A 32 20.95 -18.92 5.51
N THR A 33 21.99 -19.13 6.29
CA THR A 33 23.25 -18.41 6.18
C THR A 33 24.40 -19.39 5.89
N GLY A 34 25.60 -18.89 5.60
CA GLY A 34 26.80 -19.73 5.47
C GLY A 34 27.18 -20.49 6.75
N HIS A 35 26.65 -20.11 7.91
CA HIS A 35 26.89 -20.74 9.20
C HIS A 35 25.78 -21.69 9.66
N GLY A 36 24.74 -21.85 8.87
CA GLY A 36 23.60 -22.70 9.19
C GLY A 36 22.26 -22.01 8.98
N THR A 37 21.21 -22.60 9.58
CA THR A 37 19.84 -22.12 9.48
C THR A 37 19.40 -21.59 10.84
N THR A 38 18.71 -20.45 10.86
CA THR A 38 18.12 -19.92 12.10
C THR A 38 16.98 -20.81 12.59
N ASP A 39 16.57 -20.62 13.85
CA ASP A 39 15.31 -21.17 14.32
C ASP A 39 14.13 -20.56 13.57
N TRP A 40 13.02 -21.26 13.55
CA TRP A 40 11.78 -20.77 12.94
C TRP A 40 11.23 -19.59 13.75
N PHE A 41 10.82 -18.55 13.08
CA PHE A 41 10.20 -17.37 13.69
C PHE A 41 8.92 -17.00 12.97
N GLN A 42 7.94 -16.48 13.70
CA GLN A 42 6.67 -16.04 13.13
C GLN A 42 6.84 -14.76 12.33
N ILE A 43 6.18 -14.72 11.16
CA ILE A 43 6.06 -13.51 10.35
C ILE A 43 4.87 -12.72 10.88
N GLY A 44 5.14 -11.57 11.49
CA GLY A 44 4.11 -10.71 12.08
C GLY A 44 3.39 -9.83 11.05
N GLN A 45 4.09 -9.31 10.06
CA GLN A 45 3.55 -8.32 9.10
C GLN A 45 4.23 -8.44 7.74
N GLY A 46 3.54 -7.90 6.73
CA GLY A 46 4.05 -7.78 5.38
C GLY A 46 3.49 -8.82 4.43
N VAL A 47 3.92 -8.72 3.18
CA VAL A 47 3.60 -9.65 2.11
C VAL A 47 4.86 -10.39 1.67
N HIS A 48 4.68 -11.59 1.16
CA HIS A 48 5.80 -12.42 0.73
C HIS A 48 6.45 -11.84 -0.52
N GLN A 49 7.75 -11.53 -0.45
CA GLN A 49 8.52 -11.06 -1.59
C GLN A 49 8.59 -12.15 -2.67
N GLY A 50 8.39 -11.76 -3.93
CA GLY A 50 8.36 -12.68 -5.05
C GLY A 50 7.05 -13.46 -5.23
N CYS A 51 6.08 -13.31 -4.34
CA CYS A 51 4.74 -13.87 -4.51
C CYS A 51 3.94 -13.08 -5.55
N ILE A 52 3.23 -13.78 -6.41
CA ILE A 52 2.40 -13.17 -7.48
C ILE A 52 1.29 -12.26 -6.93
N LEU A 53 0.80 -12.54 -5.72
CA LEU A 53 -0.26 -11.75 -5.06
C LEU A 53 0.26 -10.47 -4.40
N SER A 54 1.54 -10.41 -4.08
CA SER A 54 2.10 -9.28 -3.32
C SER A 54 1.99 -7.94 -4.05
N PRO A 55 2.27 -7.82 -5.35
CA PRO A 55 2.04 -6.59 -6.09
C PRO A 55 0.58 -6.15 -6.10
N CYS A 56 -0.36 -7.10 -6.24
CA CYS A 56 -1.79 -6.81 -6.20
C CYS A 56 -2.23 -6.27 -4.84
N LEU A 57 -1.77 -6.86 -3.76
CA LEU A 57 -2.07 -6.42 -2.39
C LEU A 57 -1.48 -5.04 -2.11
N PHE A 58 -0.26 -4.79 -2.56
CA PHE A 58 0.37 -3.48 -2.44
C PHE A 58 -0.39 -2.41 -3.25
N ASN A 59 -0.79 -2.72 -4.47
CA ASN A 59 -1.56 -1.80 -5.30
C ASN A 59 -2.91 -1.44 -4.68
N LEU A 60 -3.61 -2.41 -4.09
CA LEU A 60 -4.85 -2.16 -3.35
C LEU A 60 -4.62 -1.24 -2.14
N TYR A 61 -3.55 -1.47 -1.40
CA TYR A 61 -3.16 -0.64 -0.27
C TYR A 61 -2.86 0.80 -0.70
N ALA A 62 -2.05 0.97 -1.73
CA ALA A 62 -1.71 2.28 -2.27
C ALA A 62 -2.94 3.02 -2.82
N GLU A 63 -3.82 2.32 -3.53
CA GLU A 63 -5.07 2.88 -4.05
C GLU A 63 -5.99 3.38 -2.92
N TYR A 64 -6.11 2.60 -1.86
CA TYR A 64 -6.90 2.98 -0.69
C TYR A 64 -6.37 4.27 -0.03
N ILE A 65 -5.06 4.38 0.15
CA ILE A 65 -4.44 5.60 0.69
C ILE A 65 -4.74 6.80 -0.20
N MET A 66 -4.55 6.67 -1.50
CA MET A 66 -4.74 7.77 -2.44
C MET A 66 -6.20 8.23 -2.53
N ARG A 67 -7.16 7.30 -2.48
CA ARG A 67 -8.59 7.62 -2.43
C ARG A 67 -8.96 8.34 -1.15
N ASN A 68 -8.52 7.86 0.00
CA ASN A 68 -8.83 8.49 1.29
C ASN A 68 -8.14 9.85 1.47
N ALA A 69 -6.99 10.05 0.83
CA ALA A 69 -6.35 11.36 0.76
C ALA A 69 -7.12 12.37 -0.11
N GLY A 70 -8.12 11.92 -0.87
CA GLY A 70 -8.95 12.78 -1.72
C GLY A 70 -8.20 13.39 -2.90
N LEU A 71 -7.16 12.72 -3.41
CA LEU A 71 -6.35 13.23 -4.51
C LEU A 71 -7.14 13.31 -5.82
N ASP A 72 -8.10 12.41 -6.03
CA ASP A 72 -8.94 12.40 -7.23
C ASP A 72 -9.91 13.60 -7.27
N GLU A 73 -10.30 14.09 -6.10
CA GLU A 73 -11.19 15.25 -5.92
C GLU A 73 -10.40 16.56 -5.76
N ALA A 74 -9.10 16.48 -5.54
CA ALA A 74 -8.26 17.66 -5.37
C ALA A 74 -8.14 18.43 -6.69
N GLN A 75 -8.34 19.75 -6.62
CA GLN A 75 -8.11 20.63 -7.78
C GLN A 75 -6.63 20.91 -8.04
N ALA A 76 -5.77 20.55 -7.07
CA ALA A 76 -4.33 20.63 -7.19
C ALA A 76 -3.80 19.64 -8.23
N GLY A 77 -2.76 20.00 -8.95
CA GLY A 77 -2.12 19.15 -9.95
C GLY A 77 -1.85 19.87 -11.25
N ILE A 78 -1.34 19.14 -12.22
CA ILE A 78 -1.01 19.65 -13.55
C ILE A 78 -2.10 19.23 -14.54
N LYS A 79 -2.59 20.16 -15.33
CA LYS A 79 -3.60 19.87 -16.34
C LYS A 79 -2.97 19.37 -17.65
N ILE A 80 -3.29 18.12 -17.99
CA ILE A 80 -2.87 17.52 -19.26
C ILE A 80 -4.12 17.00 -19.98
N ALA A 81 -4.34 17.42 -21.20
CA ALA A 81 -5.47 17.00 -22.03
C ALA A 81 -6.84 17.10 -21.29
N ARG A 82 -7.09 18.22 -20.62
CA ARG A 82 -8.29 18.50 -19.80
C ARG A 82 -8.46 17.63 -18.56
N ARG A 83 -7.48 16.80 -18.23
CA ARG A 83 -7.46 16.01 -17.00
C ARG A 83 -6.49 16.63 -16.01
N ASN A 84 -6.89 16.63 -14.76
CA ASN A 84 -6.02 17.06 -13.67
C ASN A 84 -5.20 15.86 -13.18
N ILE A 85 -3.88 15.95 -13.27
CA ILE A 85 -2.95 14.90 -12.85
C ILE A 85 -2.14 15.43 -11.68
N ASN A 86 -2.30 14.82 -10.52
CA ASN A 86 -1.59 15.19 -9.30
C ASN A 86 -0.70 14.09 -8.74
N ASN A 87 -0.81 12.86 -9.26
CA ASN A 87 0.04 11.76 -8.86
C ASN A 87 0.32 10.81 -10.02
N LEU A 88 1.52 10.22 -9.99
CA LEU A 88 1.93 9.11 -10.85
C LEU A 88 2.48 8.01 -9.97
N ARG A 89 2.13 6.77 -10.28
CA ARG A 89 2.56 5.60 -9.51
C ARG A 89 3.17 4.55 -10.43
N TYR A 90 4.29 4.02 -9.99
CA TYR A 90 4.94 2.89 -10.62
C TYR A 90 5.50 1.96 -9.54
N ALA A 91 4.92 0.76 -9.43
CA ALA A 91 5.20 -0.18 -8.35
C ALA A 91 5.07 0.50 -6.97
N ASP A 92 6.15 0.60 -6.21
CA ASP A 92 6.23 1.26 -4.91
C ASP A 92 6.57 2.75 -4.99
N ASP A 93 6.99 3.23 -6.16
CA ASP A 93 7.31 4.63 -6.38
C ASP A 93 6.05 5.46 -6.63
N THR A 94 5.96 6.58 -5.93
CA THR A 94 4.87 7.54 -6.10
C THR A 94 5.43 8.94 -6.25
N ILE A 95 4.97 9.65 -7.28
CA ILE A 95 5.32 11.04 -7.55
C ILE A 95 4.08 11.88 -7.38
N LEU A 96 4.17 12.95 -6.59
CA LEU A 96 3.13 13.97 -6.46
C LEU A 96 3.50 15.19 -7.32
N MET A 97 2.51 15.75 -7.97
CA MET A 97 2.68 16.91 -8.86
C MET A 97 1.67 17.99 -8.52
N ALA A 98 2.13 19.25 -8.55
CA ALA A 98 1.30 20.42 -8.35
C ALA A 98 1.87 21.61 -9.09
N GLU A 99 1.05 22.65 -9.32
CA GLU A 99 1.47 23.89 -9.96
C GLU A 99 2.19 24.83 -9.00
N SER A 100 2.01 24.66 -7.69
CA SER A 100 2.66 25.48 -6.67
C SER A 100 3.24 24.63 -5.53
N GLU A 101 4.19 25.20 -4.82
CA GLU A 101 4.80 24.56 -3.64
C GLU A 101 3.78 24.32 -2.53
N GLU A 102 2.85 25.25 -2.35
CA GLU A 102 1.80 25.17 -1.32
C GLU A 102 0.83 24.01 -1.60
N GLU A 103 0.41 23.86 -2.86
CA GLU A 103 -0.41 22.75 -3.29
C GLU A 103 0.31 21.41 -3.10
N LEU A 104 1.59 21.35 -3.45
CA LEU A 104 2.40 20.15 -3.30
C LEU A 104 2.53 19.75 -1.83
N LYS A 105 2.77 20.70 -0.94
CA LYS A 105 2.79 20.45 0.51
C LYS A 105 1.44 19.94 1.02
N SER A 106 0.34 20.51 0.54
CA SER A 106 -1.01 20.07 0.92
C SER A 106 -1.28 18.63 0.49
N LEU A 107 -0.93 18.26 -0.74
CA LEU A 107 -1.05 16.89 -1.24
C LEU A 107 -0.20 15.91 -0.41
N LEU A 108 1.05 16.28 -0.16
CA LEU A 108 1.97 15.44 0.62
C LEU A 108 1.45 15.21 2.05
N MET A 109 0.93 16.24 2.70
CA MET A 109 0.37 16.12 4.06
C MET A 109 -0.85 15.21 4.09
N LYS A 110 -1.73 15.29 3.11
CA LYS A 110 -2.90 14.39 3.01
C LYS A 110 -2.47 12.93 2.87
N VAL A 111 -1.54 12.66 1.97
CA VAL A 111 -1.03 11.29 1.77
C VAL A 111 -0.34 10.76 3.02
N LYS A 112 0.48 11.58 3.66
CA LYS A 112 1.17 11.23 4.89
C LYS A 112 0.18 10.90 6.01
N GLU A 113 -0.82 11.73 6.22
CA GLU A 113 -1.85 11.53 7.25
C GLU A 113 -2.60 10.20 7.05
N GLU A 114 -3.03 9.91 5.82
CA GLU A 114 -3.71 8.64 5.52
C GLU A 114 -2.78 7.43 5.67
N SER A 115 -1.52 7.57 5.28
CA SER A 115 -0.53 6.52 5.49
C SER A 115 -0.27 6.23 6.97
N GLU A 116 -0.20 7.26 7.81
CA GLU A 116 -0.02 7.13 9.26
C GLU A 116 -1.23 6.48 9.94
N LYS A 117 -2.46 6.75 9.49
CA LYS A 117 -3.66 6.09 10.00
C LYS A 117 -3.67 4.58 9.78
N LEU A 118 -2.99 4.11 8.75
CA LEU A 118 -2.89 2.69 8.40
C LEU A 118 -1.63 2.01 8.99
N ALA A 119 -0.72 2.79 9.48
CA ALA A 119 0.55 2.28 10.03
C ALA A 119 0.38 1.52 11.35
#